data_57382ce8bd76d161a3cc7302746229c0
#
_entry.id   57382ce8bd76d161a3cc7302746229c0
#
_cell.length_a   1.000
_cell.length_b   1.000
_cell.length_c   1.000
_cell.angle_alpha   90.00
_cell.angle_beta   90.00
_cell.angle_gamma   90.00
#
_symmetry.space_group_name_H-M   'P 1'
#
loop_
_entity.id
_entity.type
_entity.pdbx_description
1 polymer ?
#
loop_
_entity_poly.entity_id
_entity_poly.type
_entity_poly.pdbx_seq_one_letter_code
_entity_poly.pdbx_strand_id
1 'polypeptide(L)'
;MENAERKKLLSGDAMAEYVEQLAAQILNEFQGAELEEICLIGLQSSGVPLARRIVRAIREKTGMEPAAGTLDISMYRDDIGTRKSLPLIRETEIPFDINGKTIILTDGVIQTGRSIRAALDALTDFGRPGIIRLAVLVDRGMREFPISPDYAGVRLNVEKEYRVNVQWHEFNDEDAVYQMPRRK
;
A
#
# COMPACT_ATOMS: atom_id res chain seq x y z
N MET A 1 -13.48 19.80 25.45
CA MET A 1 -12.41 19.26 24.57
C MET A 1 -13.08 19.02 23.23
N GLU A 2 -12.83 19.92 22.28
CA GLU A 2 -13.43 19.91 20.95
C GLU A 2 -13.17 18.57 20.29
N ASN A 3 -14.25 17.97 19.80
CA ASN A 3 -14.24 16.75 19.00
C ASN A 3 -13.54 17.12 17.68
N ALA A 4 -12.22 16.90 17.63
CA ALA A 4 -11.43 17.21 16.45
C ALA A 4 -11.98 16.34 15.30
N GLU A 5 -12.76 16.97 14.42
CA GLU A 5 -13.63 16.32 13.46
C GLU A 5 -12.83 15.46 12.47
N ARG A 6 -13.23 14.21 12.43
CA ARG A 6 -12.88 13.27 11.35
C ARG A 6 -13.54 13.77 10.06
N LYS A 7 -12.74 14.18 9.08
CA LYS A 7 -13.23 14.65 7.78
C LYS A 7 -13.05 13.57 6.73
N LYS A 8 -14.13 13.17 6.06
CA LYS A 8 -14.05 12.24 4.92
C LYS A 8 -13.44 12.96 3.72
N LEU A 9 -12.38 12.39 3.17
CA LEU A 9 -11.67 12.88 1.98
C LEU A 9 -12.09 12.14 0.73
N LEU A 10 -12.32 10.81 0.82
CA LEU A 10 -12.78 9.97 -0.29
C LEU A 10 -13.91 9.05 0.19
N SER A 11 -14.88 8.84 -0.67
CA SER A 11 -15.92 7.81 -0.55
C SER A 11 -15.43 6.46 -1.06
N GLY A 12 -16.18 5.39 -0.78
CA GLY A 12 -15.91 4.05 -1.30
C GLY A 12 -15.93 4.00 -2.82
N ASP A 13 -16.86 4.70 -3.47
CA ASP A 13 -16.94 4.75 -4.93
C ASP A 13 -15.69 5.39 -5.54
N ALA A 14 -15.25 6.52 -4.97
CA ALA A 14 -14.00 7.16 -5.41
C ALA A 14 -12.78 6.26 -5.21
N MET A 15 -12.74 5.51 -4.09
CA MET A 15 -11.65 4.54 -3.86
C MET A 15 -11.67 3.42 -4.90
N ALA A 16 -12.85 2.91 -5.27
CA ALA A 16 -13.00 1.89 -6.31
C ALA A 16 -12.49 2.41 -7.67
N GLU A 17 -12.84 3.64 -8.04
CA GLU A 17 -12.34 4.26 -9.28
C GLU A 17 -10.80 4.37 -9.28
N TYR A 18 -10.18 4.76 -8.17
CA TYR A 18 -8.71 4.83 -8.06
C TYR A 18 -8.05 3.44 -8.11
N VAL A 19 -8.68 2.39 -7.58
CA VAL A 19 -8.21 1.02 -7.73
C VAL A 19 -8.19 0.60 -9.20
N GLU A 20 -9.27 0.91 -9.95
CA GLU A 20 -9.34 0.66 -11.39
C GLU A 20 -8.27 1.42 -12.18
N GLN A 21 -8.02 2.69 -11.81
CA GLN A 21 -6.97 3.50 -12.42
C GLN A 21 -5.57 2.92 -12.13
N LEU A 22 -5.29 2.46 -10.92
CA LEU A 22 -4.04 1.81 -10.56
C LEU A 22 -3.82 0.53 -11.36
N ALA A 23 -4.86 -0.32 -11.47
CA ALA A 23 -4.79 -1.52 -12.30
C ALA A 23 -4.50 -1.18 -13.78
N ALA A 24 -5.15 -0.14 -14.31
CA ALA A 24 -4.92 0.32 -15.68
C ALA A 24 -3.49 0.85 -15.88
N GLN A 25 -2.93 1.60 -14.92
CA GLN A 25 -1.54 2.07 -14.99
C GLN A 25 -0.55 0.91 -15.02
N ILE A 26 -0.76 -0.12 -14.18
CA ILE A 26 0.06 -1.33 -14.17
C ILE A 26 -0.04 -2.08 -15.50
N LEU A 27 -1.25 -2.24 -16.05
CA LEU A 27 -1.48 -2.90 -17.33
C LEU A 27 -0.92 -2.11 -18.54
N ASN A 28 -0.71 -0.81 -18.41
CA ASN A 28 -0.03 -0.01 -19.43
C ASN A 28 1.49 -0.25 -19.46
N GLU A 29 2.09 -0.59 -18.31
CA GLU A 29 3.53 -0.89 -18.23
C GLU A 29 3.82 -2.38 -18.52
N PHE A 30 2.96 -3.30 -18.04
CA PHE A 30 3.17 -4.75 -18.16
C PHE A 30 2.06 -5.38 -18.99
N GLN A 31 2.43 -6.11 -20.04
CA GLN A 31 1.49 -6.74 -20.96
C GLN A 31 1.91 -8.18 -21.31
N GLY A 32 0.95 -8.99 -21.71
CA GLY A 32 1.20 -10.36 -22.18
C GLY A 32 1.99 -11.18 -21.16
N ALA A 33 3.10 -11.79 -21.56
CA ALA A 33 3.93 -12.65 -20.71
C ALA A 33 4.54 -11.93 -19.49
N GLU A 34 4.72 -10.60 -19.55
CA GLU A 34 5.23 -9.84 -18.41
C GLU A 34 4.27 -9.84 -17.22
N LEU A 35 2.94 -9.96 -17.46
CA LEU A 35 1.95 -10.07 -16.40
C LEU A 35 2.08 -11.36 -15.57
N GLU A 36 2.64 -12.43 -16.15
CA GLU A 36 2.91 -13.69 -15.43
C GLU A 36 4.08 -13.54 -14.43
N GLU A 37 4.93 -12.55 -14.66
CA GLU A 37 6.12 -12.29 -13.84
C GLU A 37 5.90 -11.24 -12.78
N ILE A 38 4.73 -10.56 -12.74
CA ILE A 38 4.42 -9.62 -11.67
C ILE A 38 3.75 -10.32 -10.48
N CYS A 39 4.14 -9.88 -9.28
CA CYS A 39 3.52 -10.28 -8.04
C CYS A 39 3.17 -9.04 -7.22
N LEU A 40 2.01 -9.01 -6.59
CA LEU A 40 1.62 -7.91 -5.71
C LEU A 40 1.86 -8.28 -4.26
N ILE A 41 2.51 -7.42 -3.49
CA ILE A 41 2.74 -7.63 -2.05
C ILE A 41 2.16 -6.44 -1.28
N GLY A 42 1.10 -6.72 -0.52
CA GLY A 42 0.43 -5.72 0.30
C GLY A 42 1.09 -5.54 1.66
N LEU A 43 1.45 -4.30 2.01
CA LEU A 43 1.95 -4.00 3.35
C LEU A 43 0.81 -4.06 4.38
N GLN A 44 1.07 -4.70 5.49
CA GLN A 44 0.13 -4.75 6.61
C GLN A 44 -0.06 -3.34 7.21
N SER A 45 -1.30 -2.85 7.37
CA SER A 45 -2.59 -3.48 7.11
C SER A 45 -3.28 -2.93 5.84
N SER A 46 -3.08 -1.67 5.51
CA SER A 46 -3.86 -0.96 4.47
C SER A 46 -3.46 -1.31 3.04
N GLY A 47 -2.25 -1.83 2.83
CA GLY A 47 -1.79 -2.27 1.51
C GLY A 47 -2.38 -3.61 1.07
N VAL A 48 -2.74 -4.49 2.01
CA VAL A 48 -3.26 -5.83 1.70
C VAL A 48 -4.58 -5.80 0.93
N PRO A 49 -5.62 -5.07 1.36
CA PRO A 49 -6.84 -4.93 0.56
C PRO A 49 -6.59 -4.28 -0.79
N LEU A 50 -5.70 -3.29 -0.84
CA LEU A 50 -5.34 -2.63 -2.10
C LEU A 50 -4.75 -3.62 -3.10
N ALA A 51 -3.77 -4.46 -2.68
CA ALA A 51 -3.20 -5.50 -3.52
C ALA A 51 -4.27 -6.43 -4.09
N ARG A 52 -5.12 -6.97 -3.22
CA ARG A 52 -6.18 -7.91 -3.61
C ARG A 52 -7.18 -7.31 -4.60
N ARG A 53 -7.53 -6.04 -4.41
CA ARG A 53 -8.47 -5.33 -5.29
C ARG A 53 -7.83 -5.02 -6.65
N ILE A 54 -6.54 -4.66 -6.69
CA ILE A 54 -5.80 -4.47 -7.95
C ILE A 54 -5.69 -5.80 -8.71
N VAL A 55 -5.35 -6.91 -8.03
CA VAL A 55 -5.31 -8.24 -8.64
C VAL A 55 -6.67 -8.61 -9.25
N ARG A 56 -7.76 -8.37 -8.52
CA ARG A 56 -9.12 -8.61 -9.02
C ARG A 56 -9.42 -7.77 -10.26
N ALA A 57 -9.09 -6.49 -10.25
CA ALA A 57 -9.31 -5.60 -11.40
C ALA A 57 -8.48 -6.02 -12.63
N ILE A 58 -7.23 -6.46 -12.43
CA ILE A 58 -6.39 -7.02 -13.50
C ILE A 58 -7.02 -8.29 -14.06
N ARG A 59 -7.46 -9.21 -13.19
CA ARG A 59 -8.12 -10.46 -13.62
C ARG A 59 -9.39 -10.19 -14.41
N GLU A 60 -10.23 -9.26 -13.97
CA GLU A 60 -11.46 -8.90 -14.67
C GLU A 60 -11.20 -8.35 -16.09
N LYS A 61 -10.09 -7.64 -16.29
CA LYS A 61 -9.71 -7.03 -17.56
C LYS A 61 -8.97 -7.97 -18.51
N THR A 62 -8.17 -8.90 -17.98
CA THR A 62 -7.21 -9.69 -18.77
C THR A 62 -7.45 -11.20 -18.72
N GLY A 63 -8.21 -11.67 -17.73
CA GLY A 63 -8.33 -13.08 -17.40
C GLY A 63 -7.12 -13.66 -16.64
N MET A 64 -6.03 -12.88 -16.47
CA MET A 64 -4.82 -13.29 -15.76
C MET A 64 -4.88 -12.84 -14.30
N GLU A 65 -4.41 -13.67 -13.38
CA GLU A 65 -4.42 -13.39 -11.95
C GLU A 65 -2.98 -13.37 -11.41
N PRO A 66 -2.37 -12.18 -11.24
CA PRO A 66 -1.06 -12.08 -10.63
C PRO A 66 -1.02 -12.65 -9.22
N ALA A 67 0.10 -13.28 -8.84
CA ALA A 67 0.28 -13.78 -7.49
C ALA A 67 0.23 -12.63 -6.47
N ALA A 68 -0.36 -12.90 -5.29
CA ALA A 68 -0.47 -11.91 -4.25
C ALA A 68 0.02 -12.43 -2.90
N GLY A 69 0.72 -11.59 -2.16
CA GLY A 69 1.22 -11.87 -0.81
C GLY A 69 1.00 -10.70 0.14
N THR A 70 1.34 -10.94 1.40
CA THR A 70 1.26 -9.95 2.48
C THR A 70 2.61 -9.83 3.18
N LEU A 71 2.99 -8.61 3.58
CA LEU A 71 4.24 -8.33 4.26
C LEU A 71 4.01 -7.49 5.52
N ASP A 72 4.40 -8.02 6.68
CA ASP A 72 4.50 -7.24 7.91
C ASP A 72 5.91 -6.62 8.01
N ILE A 73 5.95 -5.33 8.20
CA ILE A 73 7.18 -4.56 8.33
C ILE A 73 7.46 -4.13 9.77
N SER A 74 6.69 -4.62 10.73
CA SER A 74 6.72 -4.12 12.12
C SER A 74 8.10 -4.20 12.74
N MET A 75 8.87 -5.25 12.44
CA MET A 75 10.22 -5.48 12.97
C MET A 75 11.32 -4.69 12.24
N TYR A 76 11.04 -4.17 11.05
CA TYR A 76 12.00 -3.42 10.21
C TYR A 76 11.87 -1.91 10.33
N ARG A 77 10.89 -1.47 11.14
CA ARG A 77 10.65 -0.03 11.35
C ARG A 77 11.69 0.57 12.29
N ASP A 78 12.16 1.76 11.95
CA ASP A 78 13.14 2.52 12.71
C ASP A 78 12.60 3.12 14.03
N ASP A 79 11.27 3.13 14.20
CA ASP A 79 10.61 3.60 15.43
C ASP A 79 10.31 2.48 16.46
N ILE A 80 10.73 1.24 16.19
CA ILE A 80 10.42 0.09 17.06
C ILE A 80 10.97 0.27 18.48
N GLY A 81 12.17 0.80 18.62
CA GLY A 81 12.83 1.03 19.92
C GLY A 81 12.30 2.22 20.71
N THR A 82 11.51 3.11 20.08
CA THR A 82 10.99 4.33 20.70
C THR A 82 9.51 4.22 21.09
N ARG A 83 8.85 3.14 20.70
CA ARG A 83 7.43 2.90 21.01
C ARG A 83 7.24 2.51 22.46
N LYS A 84 6.16 3.02 23.08
CA LYS A 84 5.77 2.68 24.46
C LYS A 84 5.21 1.25 24.61
N SER A 85 4.88 0.59 23.50
CA SER A 85 4.37 -0.79 23.46
C SER A 85 4.95 -1.54 22.27
N LEU A 86 5.11 -2.84 22.41
CA LEU A 86 5.49 -3.70 21.29
C LEU A 86 4.46 -3.57 20.17
N PRO A 87 4.90 -3.54 18.90
CA PRO A 87 3.98 -3.52 17.77
C PRO A 87 3.19 -4.84 17.74
N LEU A 88 1.97 -4.76 17.25
CA LEU A 88 1.21 -5.95 16.88
C LEU A 88 1.86 -6.52 15.62
N ILE A 89 2.55 -7.64 15.76
CA ILE A 89 3.13 -8.38 14.64
C ILE A 89 2.01 -9.13 13.95
N ARG A 90 1.94 -9.00 12.63
CA ARG A 90 0.99 -9.71 11.78
C ARG A 90 1.73 -10.73 10.93
N GLU A 91 0.97 -11.60 10.29
CA GLU A 91 1.55 -12.63 9.45
C GLU A 91 2.09 -12.04 8.15
N THR A 92 3.33 -12.44 7.79
CA THR A 92 3.87 -12.30 6.44
C THR A 92 3.60 -13.59 5.70
N GLU A 93 2.96 -13.50 4.54
CA GLU A 93 2.64 -14.64 3.69
C GLU A 93 3.02 -14.29 2.24
N ILE A 94 4.12 -14.85 1.75
CA ILE A 94 4.59 -14.73 0.36
C ILE A 94 4.74 -16.15 -0.18
N PRO A 95 3.64 -16.79 -0.68
CA PRO A 95 3.63 -18.21 -1.04
C PRO A 95 4.19 -18.47 -2.44
N PHE A 96 5.08 -17.61 -2.94
CA PHE A 96 5.71 -17.72 -4.25
C PHE A 96 7.16 -17.25 -4.20
N ASP A 97 7.96 -17.70 -5.18
CA ASP A 97 9.34 -17.23 -5.32
C ASP A 97 9.35 -15.81 -5.90
N ILE A 98 10.07 -14.89 -5.23
CA ILE A 98 10.22 -13.50 -5.65
C ILE A 98 11.51 -13.25 -6.45
N ASN A 99 12.41 -14.25 -6.56
CA ASN A 99 13.68 -14.08 -7.24
C ASN A 99 13.49 -13.74 -8.74
N GLY A 100 14.06 -12.64 -9.15
CA GLY A 100 13.98 -12.16 -10.54
C GLY A 100 12.61 -11.58 -10.93
N LYS A 101 11.56 -11.76 -10.13
CA LYS A 101 10.21 -11.27 -10.42
C LYS A 101 10.09 -9.74 -10.29
N THR A 102 9.07 -9.19 -10.92
CA THR A 102 8.65 -7.82 -10.69
C THR A 102 7.66 -7.77 -9.52
N ILE A 103 8.04 -7.11 -8.44
CA ILE A 103 7.20 -6.95 -7.26
C ILE A 103 6.53 -5.59 -7.29
N ILE A 104 5.21 -5.56 -7.17
CA ILE A 104 4.45 -4.34 -6.95
C ILE A 104 4.07 -4.29 -5.48
N LEU A 105 4.84 -3.51 -4.70
CA LEU A 105 4.49 -3.21 -3.31
C LEU A 105 3.27 -2.32 -3.27
N THR A 106 2.32 -2.60 -2.40
CA THR A 106 1.14 -1.76 -2.23
C THR A 106 0.99 -1.28 -0.79
N ASP A 107 0.62 -0.01 -0.64
CA ASP A 107 0.23 0.58 0.64
C ASP A 107 -0.96 1.53 0.47
N GLY A 108 -1.77 1.70 1.51
CA GLY A 108 -2.90 2.61 1.48
C GLY A 108 -2.47 4.08 1.38
N VAL A 109 -1.40 4.47 2.09
CA VAL A 109 -0.91 5.85 2.13
C VAL A 109 0.59 5.90 2.17
N ILE A 110 1.20 6.65 1.26
CA ILE A 110 2.60 7.06 1.42
C ILE A 110 2.68 8.51 1.94
N GLN A 111 3.50 8.72 2.96
CA GLN A 111 3.82 10.04 3.48
C GLN A 111 5.35 10.25 3.48
N THR A 112 6.03 9.83 4.55
CA THR A 112 7.48 10.07 4.75
C THR A 112 8.37 9.14 3.94
N GLY A 113 7.86 7.96 3.55
CA GLY A 113 8.61 6.89 2.92
C GLY A 113 9.22 5.87 3.89
N ARG A 114 9.11 6.10 5.23
CA ARG A 114 9.71 5.20 6.25
C ARG A 114 9.18 3.78 6.18
N SER A 115 7.86 3.61 6.01
CA SER A 115 7.25 2.27 5.88
C SER A 115 7.75 1.55 4.63
N ILE A 116 7.89 2.26 3.52
CA ILE A 116 8.39 1.66 2.27
C ILE A 116 9.87 1.28 2.40
N ARG A 117 10.70 2.13 3.04
CA ARG A 117 12.08 1.77 3.35
C ARG A 117 12.15 0.46 4.15
N ALA A 118 11.35 0.35 5.22
CA ALA A 118 11.27 -0.88 6.01
C ALA A 118 10.81 -2.09 5.20
N ALA A 119 9.89 -1.89 4.25
CA ALA A 119 9.43 -2.96 3.35
C ALA A 119 10.53 -3.43 2.39
N LEU A 120 11.32 -2.50 1.85
CA LEU A 120 12.46 -2.86 1.00
C LEU A 120 13.50 -3.69 1.76
N ASP A 121 13.79 -3.32 3.02
CA ASP A 121 14.68 -4.11 3.88
C ASP A 121 14.08 -5.52 4.14
N ALA A 122 12.80 -5.59 4.52
CA ALA A 122 12.12 -6.85 4.82
C ALA A 122 12.07 -7.81 3.63
N LEU A 123 11.87 -7.30 2.41
CA LEU A 123 11.83 -8.13 1.20
C LEU A 123 13.12 -8.88 0.95
N THR A 124 14.27 -8.36 1.38
CA THR A 124 15.58 -9.02 1.17
C THR A 124 15.68 -10.36 1.87
N ASP A 125 14.89 -10.60 2.93
CA ASP A 125 14.85 -11.87 3.65
C ASP A 125 14.11 -12.96 2.88
N PHE A 126 13.29 -12.59 1.89
CA PHE A 126 12.47 -13.51 1.08
C PHE A 126 13.07 -13.81 -0.29
N GLY A 127 14.07 -13.06 -0.73
CA GLY A 127 14.74 -13.25 -2.00
C GLY A 127 15.23 -11.97 -2.65
N ARG A 128 15.58 -12.08 -3.93
CA ARG A 128 16.10 -10.96 -4.73
C ARG A 128 15.17 -10.66 -5.92
N PRO A 129 14.18 -9.77 -5.75
CA PRO A 129 13.37 -9.30 -6.87
C PRO A 129 14.22 -8.68 -7.99
N GLY A 130 13.77 -8.81 -9.23
CA GLY A 130 14.41 -8.15 -10.37
C GLY A 130 14.05 -6.66 -10.40
N ILE A 131 12.78 -6.35 -10.16
CA ILE A 131 12.24 -4.98 -10.13
C ILE A 131 11.28 -4.86 -8.95
N ILE A 132 11.29 -3.69 -8.31
CA ILE A 132 10.28 -3.32 -7.30
C ILE A 132 9.61 -2.04 -7.78
N ARG A 133 8.27 -2.03 -7.86
CA ARG A 133 7.41 -0.89 -8.10
C ARG A 133 6.56 -0.62 -6.87
N LEU A 134 6.14 0.61 -6.70
CA LEU A 134 5.31 1.02 -5.57
C LEU A 134 3.96 1.57 -6.06
N ALA A 135 2.87 0.95 -5.62
CA ALA A 135 1.52 1.42 -5.85
C ALA A 135 0.86 1.87 -4.53
N VAL A 136 0.28 3.05 -4.50
CA VAL A 136 -0.42 3.58 -3.32
C VAL A 136 -1.78 4.13 -3.69
N LEU A 137 -2.76 3.98 -2.80
CA LEU A 137 -4.05 4.62 -3.01
C LEU A 137 -3.92 6.14 -2.87
N VAL A 138 -3.21 6.59 -1.82
CA VAL A 138 -3.03 8.01 -1.51
C VAL A 138 -1.55 8.36 -1.39
N ASP A 139 -1.11 9.29 -2.22
CA ASP A 139 0.14 10.01 -2.02
C ASP A 139 -0.13 11.33 -1.28
N ARG A 140 0.34 11.42 -0.06
CA ARG A 140 0.16 12.59 0.79
C ARG A 140 1.30 13.63 0.65
N GLY A 141 2.39 13.30 -0.03
CA GLY A 141 3.60 14.13 -0.03
C GLY A 141 4.35 14.07 1.30
N MET A 142 5.12 15.09 1.60
CA MET A 142 5.89 15.25 2.85
C MET A 142 6.93 14.15 3.09
N ARG A 143 7.72 13.87 2.05
CA ARG A 143 8.79 12.85 2.11
C ARG A 143 9.91 13.24 3.09
N GLU A 144 10.40 12.25 3.82
CA GLU A 144 11.64 12.28 4.59
C GLU A 144 12.70 11.37 3.96
N PHE A 145 12.26 10.40 3.16
CA PHE A 145 13.10 9.52 2.35
C PHE A 145 12.84 9.78 0.87
N PRO A 146 13.85 9.67 -0.01
CA PRO A 146 13.71 9.91 -1.45
C PRO A 146 12.99 8.76 -2.15
N ILE A 147 11.79 8.42 -1.70
CA ILE A 147 10.95 7.34 -2.21
C ILE A 147 9.66 7.94 -2.75
N SER A 148 9.35 7.66 -4.00
CA SER A 148 8.11 8.08 -4.66
C SER A 148 7.38 6.86 -5.19
N PRO A 149 6.03 6.86 -5.21
CA PRO A 149 5.27 5.80 -5.84
C PRO A 149 5.41 5.89 -7.36
N ASP A 150 5.49 4.73 -8.01
CA ASP A 150 5.39 4.58 -9.47
C ASP A 150 3.92 4.78 -9.90
N TYR A 151 2.98 4.26 -9.10
CA TYR A 151 1.55 4.38 -9.33
C TYR A 151 0.86 4.98 -8.10
N ALA A 152 0.13 6.05 -8.29
CA ALA A 152 -0.65 6.71 -7.24
C ALA A 152 -2.09 6.91 -7.70
N GLY A 153 -3.06 6.50 -6.89
CA GLY A 153 -4.46 6.74 -7.15
C GLY A 153 -4.76 8.23 -7.08
N VAL A 154 -4.45 8.85 -5.95
CA VAL A 154 -4.67 10.28 -5.74
C VAL A 154 -3.56 10.93 -4.94
N ARG A 155 -3.28 12.20 -5.22
CA ARG A 155 -2.42 13.06 -4.39
C ARG A 155 -3.28 14.00 -3.56
N LEU A 156 -3.07 13.98 -2.25
CA LEU A 156 -3.82 14.79 -1.29
C LEU A 156 -2.89 15.68 -0.48
N ASN A 157 -3.13 16.98 -0.52
CA ASN A 157 -2.46 17.93 0.37
C ASN A 157 -3.19 17.98 1.70
N VAL A 158 -2.59 17.39 2.73
CA VAL A 158 -3.13 17.38 4.09
C VAL A 158 -2.11 18.00 5.03
N GLU A 159 -2.52 18.95 5.86
CA GLU A 159 -1.67 19.67 6.81
C GLU A 159 -1.00 18.72 7.81
N LYS A 160 0.17 19.15 8.37
CA LYS A 160 1.03 18.30 9.23
C LYS A 160 0.34 17.81 10.48
N GLU A 161 -0.60 18.58 11.00
CA GLU A 161 -1.38 18.34 12.22
C GLU A 161 -2.35 17.16 12.08
N TYR A 162 -2.61 16.77 10.85
CA TYR A 162 -3.53 15.67 10.54
C TYR A 162 -2.77 14.46 10.00
N ARG A 163 -3.42 13.31 10.07
CA ARG A 163 -3.03 12.06 9.40
C ARG A 163 -4.11 11.66 8.41
N VAL A 164 -3.72 10.98 7.36
CA VAL A 164 -4.63 10.30 6.43
C VAL A 164 -4.83 8.87 6.93
N ASN A 165 -6.07 8.42 7.00
CA ASN A 165 -6.44 7.08 7.40
C ASN A 165 -7.30 6.46 6.30
N VAL A 166 -6.79 5.41 5.68
CA VAL A 166 -7.53 4.60 4.70
C VAL A 166 -8.25 3.49 5.45
N GLN A 167 -9.53 3.41 5.26
CA GLN A 167 -10.39 2.35 5.78
C GLN A 167 -10.91 1.50 4.63
N TRP A 168 -10.83 0.20 4.82
CA TRP A 168 -11.32 -0.80 3.92
C TRP A 168 -12.38 -1.62 4.64
N HIS A 169 -13.47 -1.95 3.97
CA HIS A 169 -14.56 -2.70 4.60
C HIS A 169 -14.12 -4.09 5.09
N GLU A 170 -13.01 -4.62 4.59
CA GLU A 170 -12.41 -5.87 5.08
C GLU A 170 -11.97 -5.80 6.55
N PHE A 171 -11.72 -4.59 7.07
CA PHE A 171 -11.26 -4.36 8.44
C PHE A 171 -12.05 -3.28 9.18
N ASN A 172 -12.97 -2.62 8.50
CA ASN A 172 -13.75 -1.50 9.00
C ASN A 172 -15.20 -1.61 8.51
N ASP A 173 -16.06 -0.74 8.95
CA ASP A 173 -17.48 -0.75 8.56
C ASP A 173 -17.72 -0.26 7.12
N GLU A 174 -16.78 0.50 6.56
CA GLU A 174 -16.91 1.11 5.24
C GLU A 174 -15.56 1.29 4.52
N ASP A 175 -15.62 1.47 3.21
CA ASP A 175 -14.54 1.99 2.40
C ASP A 175 -14.55 3.52 2.47
N ALA A 176 -13.50 4.12 3.01
CA ALA A 176 -13.36 5.57 3.04
C ALA A 176 -11.92 6.00 3.33
N VAL A 177 -11.57 7.21 2.91
CA VAL A 177 -10.34 7.88 3.35
C VAL A 177 -10.70 9.08 4.21
N TYR A 178 -10.05 9.16 5.37
CA TYR A 178 -10.31 10.21 6.34
C TYR A 178 -9.06 11.02 6.67
N GLN A 179 -9.26 12.32 6.82
CA GLN A 179 -8.35 13.19 7.55
C GLN A 179 -8.70 13.12 9.04
N MET A 180 -7.71 12.85 9.88
CA MET A 180 -7.87 12.75 11.33
C MET A 180 -6.76 13.52 12.05
N PRO A 181 -7.02 14.17 13.18
CA PRO A 181 -5.97 14.80 13.97
C PRO A 181 -4.89 13.79 14.38
N ARG A 182 -3.64 14.21 14.40
CA ARG A 182 -2.58 13.40 15.02
C ARG A 182 -2.77 13.42 16.52
N ARG A 183 -2.83 12.24 17.13
CA ARG A 183 -2.76 12.15 18.60
C ARG A 183 -1.36 12.59 19.03
N LYS A 184 -1.30 13.54 19.96
CA LYS A 184 -0.07 13.97 20.63
C LYS A 184 0.52 12.84 21.47
#